data_1e7ffe4a8fee07fc3c62722432bf9db5
#
_entry.id   1e7ffe4a8fee07fc3c62722432bf9db5
#
_cell.length_a   1.000
_cell.length_b   1.000
_cell.length_c   1.000
_cell.angle_alpha   90.00
_cell.angle_beta   90.00
_cell.angle_gamma   90.00
#
_symmetry.space_group_name_H-M   'P 1'
#
loop_
_entity.id
_entity.type
_entity.pdbx_description
1 polymer ?
#
loop_
_entity_poly.entity_id
_entity_poly.type
_entity_poly.pdbx_seq_one_letter_code
_entity_poly.pdbx_strand_id
1 'polypeptide(L)' 'VKPVNPEEACLQMEMLGHNFYVFLNSETDQVNVVYKRKNGTYGLIEPEF' A
#
# COMPACT_ATOMS: atom_id res chain seq x y z
N VAL A 1 8.66 7.64 -9.54
CA VAL A 1 7.99 7.15 -8.33
C VAL A 1 8.97 6.34 -7.50
N LYS A 2 9.13 6.71 -6.23
CA LYS A 2 10.08 6.06 -5.35
C LYS A 2 9.47 4.75 -4.79
N PRO A 3 10.16 3.60 -4.95
CA PRO A 3 9.65 2.36 -4.37
C PRO A 3 9.64 2.42 -2.84
N VAL A 4 8.60 1.85 -2.23
CA VAL A 4 8.50 1.77 -0.78
C VAL A 4 8.03 0.37 -0.40
N ASN A 5 8.25 -0.03 0.86
CA ASN A 5 7.73 -1.31 1.33
C ASN A 5 6.28 -1.15 1.78
N PRO A 6 5.53 -2.26 1.97
CA PRO A 6 4.11 -2.16 2.34
C PRO A 6 3.85 -1.43 3.65
N GLU A 7 4.74 -1.57 4.63
CA GLU A 7 4.56 -0.87 5.91
C GLU A 7 4.65 0.64 5.72
N GLU A 8 5.62 1.10 4.95
CA GLU A 8 5.77 2.52 4.66
C GLU A 8 4.59 3.03 3.83
N ALA A 9 4.08 2.20 2.90
CA ALA A 9 2.91 2.57 2.12
C ALA A 9 1.69 2.79 3.02
N CYS A 10 1.51 1.95 4.03
CA CYS A 10 0.42 2.13 4.99
C CYS A 10 0.56 3.44 5.77
N LEU A 11 1.78 3.79 6.18
CA LEU A 11 2.03 5.06 6.86
C LEU A 11 1.70 6.24 5.95
N GLN A 12 2.12 6.18 4.69
CA GLN A 12 1.82 7.25 3.74
C GLN A 12 0.32 7.38 3.50
N MET A 13 -0.38 6.24 3.40
CA MET A 13 -1.83 6.23 3.26
C MET A 13 -2.50 6.96 4.43
N GLU A 14 -2.08 6.67 5.65
CA GLU A 14 -2.65 7.31 6.84
C GLU A 14 -2.34 8.81 6.86
N MET A 15 -1.12 9.18 6.50
CA MET A 15 -0.73 10.60 6.48
C MET A 15 -1.55 11.39 5.47
N LEU A 16 -1.94 10.77 4.37
CA LEU A 16 -2.75 11.41 3.34
C LEU A 16 -4.25 11.39 3.68
N GLY A 17 -4.65 10.62 4.69
CA GLY A 17 -6.06 10.47 5.04
C GLY A 17 -6.84 9.62 4.04
N HIS A 18 -6.17 8.75 3.32
CA HIS A 18 -6.79 7.89 2.32
C HIS A 18 -7.14 6.53 2.91
N ASN A 19 -8.10 5.83 2.30
CA ASN A 19 -8.47 4.48 2.70
C ASN A 19 -7.80 3.41 1.85
N PHE A 20 -7.11 3.83 0.79
CA PHE A 20 -6.29 2.95 -0.03
C PHE A 20 -5.13 3.76 -0.60
N TYR A 21 -4.10 3.06 -1.06
CA TYR A 21 -2.91 3.72 -1.58
C TYR A 21 -2.21 2.80 -2.57
N VAL A 22 -2.00 3.30 -3.79
CA VAL A 22 -1.28 2.57 -4.84
C VAL A 22 0.19 2.93 -4.74
N PHE A 23 1.06 1.93 -4.73
CA PHE A 23 2.49 2.18 -4.54
C PHE A 23 3.32 1.17 -5.34
N LEU A 24 4.58 1.51 -5.56
CA LEU A 24 5.55 0.59 -6.15
C LEU A 24 6.26 -0.12 -5.00
N ASN A 25 6.09 -1.45 -4.92
CA ASN A 25 6.64 -2.25 -3.82
C ASN A 25 8.13 -2.50 -4.07
N SER A 26 8.96 -2.00 -3.14
CA SER A 26 10.42 -2.13 -3.27
C SER A 26 10.91 -3.57 -3.15
N GLU A 27 10.10 -4.46 -2.58
CA GLU A 27 10.47 -5.86 -2.39
C GLU A 27 10.23 -6.70 -3.63
N THR A 28 9.29 -6.28 -4.50
CA THR A 28 8.90 -7.06 -5.67
C THR A 28 9.06 -6.30 -6.98
N ASP A 29 9.32 -4.98 -6.93
CA ASP A 29 9.36 -4.08 -8.07
C ASP A 29 8.05 -4.03 -8.85
N GLN A 30 6.94 -4.33 -8.18
CA GLN A 30 5.62 -4.33 -8.81
C GLN A 30 4.68 -3.36 -8.11
N VAL A 31 3.69 -2.89 -8.86
CA VAL A 31 2.66 -2.01 -8.31
C VAL A 31 1.74 -2.84 -7.43
N ASN A 32 1.53 -2.37 -6.21
CA ASN A 32 0.64 -3.00 -5.25
C ASN A 32 -0.33 -1.96 -4.71
N VAL A 33 -1.35 -2.43 -4.00
CA VAL A 33 -2.33 -1.55 -3.35
C VAL A 33 -2.48 -1.98 -1.89
N VAL A 34 -2.33 -1.02 -0.97
CA VAL A 34 -2.73 -1.24 0.42
C VAL A 34 -4.07 -0.56 0.65
N TYR A 35 -4.87 -1.14 1.53
CA TYR A 35 -6.17 -0.57 1.86
C TYR A 35 -6.49 -0.81 3.32
N LYS A 36 -7.36 0.04 3.85
CA LYS A 36 -7.74 -0.02 5.25
C LYS A 36 -9.08 -0.74 5.37
N ARG A 37 -9.11 -1.77 6.23
CA ARG A 37 -10.34 -2.49 6.51
C ARG A 37 -11.13 -1.79 7.61
N LYS A 38 -12.42 -2.10 7.70
CA LYS A 38 -13.31 -1.48 8.68
C LYS A 38 -12.93 -1.79 10.12
N ASN A 39 -12.27 -2.92 10.35
CA ASN A 39 -11.84 -3.32 11.70
C ASN A 39 -10.50 -2.74 12.12
N GLY A 40 -9.95 -1.80 11.35
CA GLY A 40 -8.68 -1.15 11.67
C GLY A 40 -7.43 -1.90 11.20
N THR A 41 -7.59 -3.01 10.51
CA THR A 41 -6.45 -3.72 9.92
C THR A 41 -6.24 -3.28 8.47
N TYR A 42 -5.12 -3.71 7.89
CA TYR A 42 -4.77 -3.37 6.51
C TYR A 42 -4.76 -4.63 5.64
N GLY A 43 -5.07 -4.45 4.37
CA GLY A 43 -4.94 -5.50 3.38
C GLY A 43 -3.94 -5.09 2.30
N LEU A 44 -3.38 -6.09 1.63
CA LEU A 44 -2.43 -5.87 0.53
C LEU A 44 -2.94 -6.58 -0.71
N ILE A 45 -3.05 -5.85 -1.81
CA ILE A 45 -3.39 -6.43 -3.10
C ILE A 45 -2.13 -6.44 -3.96
N GLU A 46 -1.75 -7.62 -4.41
CA GLU A 46 -0.59 -7.82 -5.28
C GLU A 46 -1.10 -8.31 -6.63
N PRO A 47 -1.39 -7.37 -7.56
CA PRO A 47 -1.95 -7.80 -8.86
C PRO A 47 -0.94 -8.62 -9.64
N GLU A 48 -1.43 -9.61 -10.36
CA GLU A 48 -0.64 -10.42 -11.27
C GLU A 48 -1.05 -10.07 -12.71
N PHE A 49 -0.05 -9.85 -13.54
CA PHE A 49 -0.28 -9.46 -14.93
C PHE A 49 0.16 -10.56 -15.89
#